data_8b474b7153b697b94a85ae19c8a330d1
#
_entry.id   8b474b7153b697b94a85ae19c8a330d1
#
_cell.length_a   1.000
_cell.length_b   1.000
_cell.length_c   1.000
_cell.angle_alpha   90.00
_cell.angle_beta   90.00
_cell.angle_gamma   90.00
#
_symmetry.space_group_name_H-M   'P 1'
#
loop_
_entity.id
_entity.type
_entity.pdbx_description
1 polymer ?
#
loop_
_entity_poly.entity_id
_entity_poly.type
_entity_poly.pdbx_seq_one_letter_code
_entity_poly.pdbx_strand_id
1 'polypeptide(L)'
;MKQNFFDIVIIGAGVIGHSIAFKLKQCRSDLRLAVVGDPMNSLMASRAAAGMLAPFGECNEANRFFRFCRDSFLQYPDFIKSLISISNIPVFLSMKGSLIPSFSLDNGWEKKVQFFREQNIPHEIWSSERSRQLAPALVESCGEVMWVGE
;
A
#
# COMPACT_ATOMS: atom_id res chain seq x y z
N MET A 1 -41.32 0.20 14.80
CA MET A 1 -39.90 0.18 14.45
C MET A 1 -39.69 1.10 13.24
N LYS A 2 -38.79 2.12 13.34
CA LYS A 2 -38.44 2.91 12.15
C LYS A 2 -37.59 2.02 11.24
N GLN A 3 -38.07 1.74 10.04
CA GLN A 3 -37.33 1.02 9.03
C GLN A 3 -36.22 1.94 8.51
N ASN A 4 -34.96 1.59 8.76
CA ASN A 4 -33.82 2.31 8.18
C ASN A 4 -33.57 1.78 6.78
N PHE A 5 -33.75 2.65 5.78
CA PHE A 5 -33.41 2.32 4.41
C PHE A 5 -32.02 2.85 4.07
N PHE A 6 -31.20 2.02 3.48
CA PHE A 6 -29.86 2.37 2.97
C PHE A 6 -29.84 2.22 1.47
N ASP A 7 -29.14 3.12 0.79
CA ASP A 7 -28.96 3.06 -0.65
C ASP A 7 -27.86 2.04 -1.01
N ILE A 8 -26.84 1.91 -0.13
CA ILE A 8 -25.76 0.94 -0.27
C ILE A 8 -25.42 0.37 1.11
N VAL A 9 -25.22 -0.94 1.17
CA VAL A 9 -24.71 -1.65 2.34
C VAL A 9 -23.36 -2.28 1.98
N ILE A 10 -22.32 -1.97 2.74
CA ILE A 10 -20.98 -2.53 2.59
C ILE A 10 -20.78 -3.57 3.69
N ILE A 11 -20.51 -4.81 3.31
CA ILE A 11 -20.23 -5.89 4.25
C ILE A 11 -18.73 -6.00 4.44
N GLY A 12 -18.27 -5.78 5.67
CA GLY A 12 -16.87 -5.77 6.08
C GLY A 12 -16.42 -4.40 6.57
N ALA A 13 -16.18 -4.29 7.89
CA ALA A 13 -15.75 -3.05 8.56
C ALA A 13 -14.22 -2.91 8.66
N GLY A 14 -13.48 -3.50 7.71
CA GLY A 14 -12.04 -3.34 7.57
C GLY A 14 -11.66 -2.07 6.80
N VAL A 15 -10.35 -1.88 6.56
CA VAL A 15 -9.83 -0.71 5.83
C VAL A 15 -10.46 -0.56 4.44
N ILE A 16 -10.69 -1.66 3.72
CA ILE A 16 -11.28 -1.63 2.37
C ILE A 16 -12.72 -1.13 2.44
N GLY A 17 -13.56 -1.70 3.31
CA GLY A 17 -14.96 -1.28 3.43
C GLY A 17 -15.11 0.19 3.84
N HIS A 18 -14.31 0.65 4.79
CA HIS A 18 -14.30 2.07 5.18
C HIS A 18 -13.78 2.98 4.07
N SER A 19 -12.74 2.58 3.32
CA SER A 19 -12.24 3.36 2.20
C SER A 19 -13.27 3.49 1.07
N ILE A 20 -14.01 2.42 0.78
CA ILE A 20 -15.12 2.45 -0.19
C ILE A 20 -16.21 3.41 0.28
N ALA A 21 -16.65 3.27 1.55
CA ALA A 21 -17.66 4.16 2.12
C ALA A 21 -17.24 5.63 2.07
N PHE A 22 -16.00 5.91 2.43
CA PHE A 22 -15.43 7.26 2.38
C PHE A 22 -15.45 7.83 0.96
N LYS A 23 -14.95 7.09 -0.02
CA LYS A 23 -14.94 7.52 -1.42
C LYS A 23 -16.35 7.72 -1.98
N LEU A 24 -17.29 6.82 -1.69
CA LEU A 24 -18.68 6.98 -2.09
C LEU A 24 -19.29 8.25 -1.51
N LYS A 25 -19.03 8.57 -0.24
CA LYS A 25 -19.52 9.81 0.38
C LYS A 25 -18.85 11.06 -0.17
N GLN A 26 -17.59 10.97 -0.60
CA GLN A 26 -16.94 12.08 -1.32
C GLN A 26 -17.58 12.34 -2.69
N CYS A 27 -17.92 11.29 -3.42
CA CYS A 27 -18.56 11.40 -4.75
C CYS A 27 -20.04 11.78 -4.66
N ARG A 28 -20.76 11.26 -3.66
CA ARG A 28 -22.20 11.40 -3.50
C ARG A 28 -22.53 11.52 -2.02
N SER A 29 -22.54 12.72 -1.50
CA SER A 29 -22.80 13.03 -0.09
C SER A 29 -24.23 12.68 0.37
N ASP A 30 -25.17 12.62 -0.56
CA ASP A 30 -26.58 12.28 -0.35
C ASP A 30 -26.83 10.79 -0.07
N LEU A 31 -25.92 9.90 -0.46
CA LEU A 31 -26.09 8.46 -0.26
C LEU A 31 -26.20 8.07 1.23
N ARG A 32 -27.19 7.25 1.55
CA ARG A 32 -27.31 6.62 2.86
C ARG A 32 -26.55 5.31 2.85
N LEU A 33 -25.42 5.30 3.52
CA LEU A 33 -24.51 4.15 3.55
C LEU A 33 -24.58 3.45 4.90
N ALA A 34 -24.49 2.13 4.88
CA ALA A 34 -24.20 1.32 6.05
C ALA A 34 -22.93 0.51 5.82
N VAL A 35 -22.06 0.46 6.82
CA VAL A 35 -20.94 -0.49 6.87
C VAL A 35 -21.27 -1.50 7.95
N VAL A 36 -21.35 -2.78 7.58
CA VAL A 36 -21.73 -3.88 8.47
C VAL A 36 -20.51 -4.74 8.76
N GLY A 37 -20.20 -4.92 10.02
CA GLY A 37 -19.09 -5.73 10.51
C GLY A 37 -18.77 -5.36 11.96
N ASP A 38 -17.95 -6.18 12.60
CA ASP A 38 -17.48 -5.90 13.96
C ASP A 38 -16.15 -5.14 13.87
N PRO A 39 -16.14 -3.81 14.16
CA PRO A 39 -14.91 -3.01 14.10
C PRO A 39 -13.92 -3.36 15.21
N MET A 40 -14.34 -4.10 16.22
CA MET A 40 -13.50 -4.53 17.35
C MET A 40 -12.93 -5.93 17.15
N ASN A 41 -13.28 -6.62 16.08
CA ASN A 41 -12.77 -7.96 15.80
C ASN A 41 -11.23 -7.94 15.66
N SER A 42 -10.55 -8.59 16.59
CA SER A 42 -9.08 -8.67 16.63
C SER A 42 -8.48 -9.47 15.47
N LEU A 43 -9.29 -10.31 14.80
CA LEU A 43 -8.86 -11.14 13.67
C LEU A 43 -8.95 -10.42 12.32
N MET A 44 -9.27 -9.12 12.29
CA MET A 44 -9.28 -8.37 11.03
C MET A 44 -7.88 -8.21 10.46
N ALA A 45 -7.69 -8.59 9.20
CA ALA A 45 -6.42 -8.41 8.48
C ALA A 45 -5.90 -6.97 8.52
N SER A 46 -6.80 -5.97 8.48
CA SER A 46 -6.42 -4.55 8.56
C SER A 46 -5.76 -4.15 9.88
N ARG A 47 -6.00 -4.90 10.96
CA ARG A 47 -5.35 -4.67 12.26
C ARG A 47 -4.00 -5.35 12.38
N ALA A 48 -3.81 -6.45 11.64
CA ALA A 48 -2.56 -7.19 11.60
C ALA A 48 -1.58 -6.65 10.54
N ALA A 49 -2.06 -5.82 9.61
CA ALA A 49 -1.27 -5.30 8.52
C ALA A 49 -0.21 -4.30 9.02
N ALA A 50 1.03 -4.45 8.54
CA ALA A 50 2.12 -3.50 8.83
C ALA A 50 1.95 -2.13 8.13
N GLY A 51 0.96 -2.00 7.25
CA GLY A 51 0.69 -0.75 6.52
C GLY A 51 1.66 -0.48 5.37
N MET A 52 2.37 -1.49 4.90
CA MET A 52 3.31 -1.36 3.80
C MET A 52 2.57 -1.23 2.47
N LEU A 53 2.93 -0.19 1.70
CA LEU A 53 2.44 0.07 0.35
C LEU A 53 3.61 -0.11 -0.60
N ALA A 54 3.79 -1.32 -1.14
CA ALA A 54 4.94 -1.66 -1.97
C ALA A 54 4.51 -2.28 -3.31
N PRO A 55 3.79 -1.53 -4.19
CA PRO A 55 3.27 -2.08 -5.44
C PRO A 55 4.37 -2.59 -6.36
N PHE A 56 5.54 -1.96 -6.30
CA PHE A 56 6.67 -2.32 -7.13
C PHE A 56 7.42 -3.56 -6.60
N GLY A 57 7.45 -3.75 -5.28
CA GLY A 57 8.08 -4.90 -4.63
C GLY A 57 7.39 -6.22 -4.99
N GLU A 58 6.08 -6.23 -5.04
CA GLU A 58 5.24 -7.43 -5.19
C GLU A 58 5.10 -7.91 -6.65
N CYS A 59 5.35 -7.04 -7.63
CA CYS A 59 5.13 -7.34 -9.05
C CYS A 59 6.44 -7.58 -9.79
N ASN A 60 6.45 -8.55 -10.72
CA ASN A 60 7.60 -8.89 -11.55
C ASN A 60 7.31 -8.71 -13.05
N GLU A 61 6.12 -8.24 -13.41
CA GLU A 61 5.69 -8.03 -14.78
C GLU A 61 4.62 -6.95 -14.88
N ALA A 62 4.54 -6.27 -16.01
CA ALA A 62 3.63 -5.17 -16.28
C ALA A 62 2.20 -5.66 -16.64
N ASN A 63 1.64 -6.54 -15.84
CA ASN A 63 0.29 -7.07 -16.02
C ASN A 63 -0.78 -6.08 -15.50
N ARG A 64 -2.05 -6.50 -15.59
CA ARG A 64 -3.18 -5.68 -15.12
C ARG A 64 -3.15 -5.42 -13.61
N PHE A 65 -2.67 -6.39 -12.84
CA PHE A 65 -2.55 -6.27 -11.39
C PHE A 65 -1.51 -5.21 -11.01
N PHE A 66 -0.34 -5.24 -11.64
CA PHE A 66 0.69 -4.20 -11.44
C PHE A 66 0.14 -2.79 -11.71
N ARG A 67 -0.54 -2.61 -12.85
CA ARG A 67 -1.12 -1.30 -13.21
C ARG A 67 -2.14 -0.85 -12.15
N PHE A 68 -3.02 -1.74 -11.73
CA PHE A 68 -4.00 -1.46 -10.68
C PHE A 68 -3.33 -1.04 -9.36
N CYS A 69 -2.31 -1.77 -8.91
CA CYS A 69 -1.57 -1.46 -7.68
C CYS A 69 -0.85 -0.11 -7.78
N ARG A 70 -0.17 0.14 -8.90
CA ARG A 70 0.51 1.40 -9.16
C ARG A 70 -0.47 2.59 -9.18
N ASP A 71 -1.56 2.47 -9.91
CA ASP A 71 -2.54 3.54 -10.04
C ASP A 71 -3.26 3.79 -8.71
N SER A 72 -3.46 2.76 -7.90
CA SER A 72 -3.94 2.88 -6.52
C SER A 72 -2.92 3.61 -5.63
N PHE A 73 -1.65 3.22 -5.69
CA PHE A 73 -0.57 3.81 -4.91
C PHE A 73 -0.44 5.32 -5.17
N LEU A 74 -0.47 5.74 -6.43
CA LEU A 74 -0.37 7.15 -6.82
C LEU A 74 -1.49 8.03 -6.25
N GLN A 75 -2.61 7.44 -5.83
CA GLN A 75 -3.72 8.17 -5.21
C GLN A 75 -3.58 8.33 -3.69
N TYR A 76 -2.66 7.61 -3.05
CA TYR A 76 -2.54 7.61 -1.59
C TYR A 76 -2.25 8.98 -0.97
N PRO A 77 -1.35 9.82 -1.50
CA PRO A 77 -1.10 11.14 -0.92
C PRO A 77 -2.36 12.00 -0.84
N ASP A 78 -3.14 12.09 -1.90
CA ASP A 78 -4.37 12.87 -1.92
C ASP A 78 -5.48 12.22 -1.08
N PHE A 79 -5.56 10.90 -1.06
CA PHE A 79 -6.48 10.17 -0.23
C PHE A 79 -6.23 10.42 1.27
N ILE A 80 -4.97 10.31 1.72
CA ILE A 80 -4.58 10.57 3.11
C ILE A 80 -4.82 12.03 3.49
N LYS A 81 -4.46 12.97 2.61
CA LYS A 81 -4.74 14.39 2.81
C LYS A 81 -6.24 14.66 3.02
N SER A 82 -7.09 14.02 2.21
CA SER A 82 -8.55 14.14 2.34
C SER A 82 -9.05 13.54 3.65
N LEU A 83 -8.52 12.39 4.08
CA LEU A 83 -8.86 11.78 5.36
C LEU A 83 -8.52 12.68 6.54
N ILE A 84 -7.30 13.22 6.56
CA ILE A 84 -6.84 14.11 7.63
C ILE A 84 -7.72 15.36 7.70
N SER A 85 -8.06 15.96 6.55
CA SER A 85 -8.84 17.20 6.50
C SER A 85 -10.27 17.04 7.08
N ILE A 86 -10.82 15.82 7.04
CA ILE A 86 -12.18 15.55 7.51
C ILE A 86 -12.17 15.01 8.94
N SER A 87 -11.24 14.12 9.26
CA SER A 87 -11.19 13.43 10.55
C SER A 87 -10.46 14.22 11.64
N ASN A 88 -9.57 15.13 11.27
CA ASN A 88 -8.58 15.78 12.16
C ASN A 88 -7.66 14.76 12.88
N ILE A 89 -7.59 13.53 12.38
CA ILE A 89 -6.71 12.49 12.92
C ILE A 89 -5.45 12.44 12.06
N PRO A 90 -4.26 12.61 12.67
CA PRO A 90 -3.02 12.52 11.92
C PRO A 90 -2.80 11.09 11.40
N VAL A 91 -2.49 10.99 10.11
CA VAL A 91 -2.10 9.72 9.47
C VAL A 91 -0.70 9.91 8.92
N PHE A 92 0.22 9.04 9.32
CA PHE A 92 1.58 9.07 8.80
C PHE A 92 1.65 8.28 7.48
N LEU A 93 2.15 8.95 6.44
CA LEU A 93 2.50 8.34 5.16
C LEU A 93 3.97 8.62 4.88
N SER A 94 4.78 7.57 4.74
CA SER A 94 6.17 7.69 4.30
C SER A 94 6.27 7.40 2.82
N MET A 95 6.88 8.31 2.08
CA MET A 95 7.20 8.20 0.64
C MET A 95 8.73 8.16 0.45
N LYS A 96 9.46 7.53 1.39
CA LYS A 96 10.92 7.46 1.35
C LYS A 96 11.47 6.29 0.53
N GLY A 97 10.58 5.51 -0.07
CA GLY A 97 10.92 4.32 -0.82
C GLY A 97 10.97 3.05 0.04
N SER A 98 11.22 1.95 -0.63
CA SER A 98 11.33 0.62 -0.03
C SER A 98 12.65 -0.05 -0.38
N LEU A 99 13.02 -1.06 0.40
CA LEU A 99 14.24 -1.85 0.20
C LEU A 99 13.86 -3.29 -0.15
N ILE A 100 14.42 -3.79 -1.24
CA ILE A 100 14.24 -5.17 -1.70
C ILE A 100 15.61 -5.85 -1.67
N PRO A 101 15.86 -6.77 -0.72
CA PRO A 101 17.12 -7.50 -0.67
C PRO A 101 17.16 -8.62 -1.70
N SER A 102 18.33 -8.86 -2.31
CA SER A 102 18.50 -9.84 -3.39
C SER A 102 18.22 -11.28 -2.95
N PHE A 103 18.54 -11.63 -1.72
CA PHE A 103 18.32 -13.00 -1.20
C PHE A 103 16.85 -13.42 -1.16
N SER A 104 15.93 -12.45 -1.11
CA SER A 104 14.49 -12.73 -1.06
C SER A 104 13.91 -13.16 -2.43
N LEU A 105 14.71 -13.08 -3.48
CA LEU A 105 14.27 -13.26 -4.87
C LEU A 105 14.91 -14.47 -5.58
N ASP A 106 15.79 -15.20 -4.92
CA ASP A 106 16.53 -16.33 -5.49
C ASP A 106 17.07 -15.99 -6.89
N ASN A 107 16.62 -16.73 -7.92
CA ASN A 107 17.00 -16.48 -9.32
C ASN A 107 16.17 -15.35 -9.99
N GLY A 108 15.32 -14.67 -9.22
CA GLY A 108 14.45 -13.60 -9.74
C GLY A 108 15.06 -12.20 -9.74
N TRP A 109 16.26 -12.02 -9.16
CA TRP A 109 16.90 -10.71 -9.00
C TRP A 109 17.09 -9.96 -10.31
N GLU A 110 17.73 -10.60 -11.28
CA GLU A 110 17.99 -9.99 -12.59
C GLU A 110 16.69 -9.63 -13.33
N LYS A 111 15.70 -10.51 -13.28
CA LYS A 111 14.37 -10.26 -13.85
C LYS A 111 13.69 -9.06 -13.20
N LYS A 112 13.85 -8.90 -11.89
CA LYS A 112 13.32 -7.76 -11.14
C LYS A 112 13.99 -6.46 -11.56
N VAL A 113 15.32 -6.46 -11.66
CA VAL A 113 16.09 -5.30 -12.12
C VAL A 113 15.68 -4.91 -13.54
N GLN A 114 15.56 -5.89 -14.43
CA GLN A 114 15.11 -5.67 -15.81
C GLN A 114 13.70 -5.08 -15.85
N PHE A 115 12.76 -5.66 -15.10
CA PHE A 115 11.39 -5.17 -15.01
C PHE A 115 11.33 -3.70 -14.57
N PHE A 116 12.14 -3.30 -13.59
CA PHE A 116 12.17 -1.92 -13.12
C PHE A 116 12.72 -0.96 -14.17
N ARG A 117 13.75 -1.37 -14.92
CA ARG A 117 14.28 -0.59 -16.04
C ARG A 117 13.23 -0.41 -17.15
N GLU A 118 12.56 -1.49 -17.54
CA GLU A 118 11.53 -1.48 -18.59
C GLU A 118 10.32 -0.61 -18.21
N GLN A 119 9.95 -0.59 -16.92
CA GLN A 119 8.82 0.21 -16.43
C GLN A 119 9.21 1.62 -16.00
N ASN A 120 10.48 2.02 -16.16
CA ASN A 120 11.02 3.30 -15.71
C ASN A 120 10.74 3.57 -14.21
N ILE A 121 10.79 2.53 -13.37
CA ILE A 121 10.63 2.67 -11.93
C ILE A 121 11.95 3.17 -11.35
N PRO A 122 11.96 4.31 -10.60
CA PRO A 122 13.17 4.81 -9.98
C PRO A 122 13.74 3.78 -9.00
N HIS A 123 14.98 3.38 -9.21
CA HIS A 123 15.65 2.42 -8.33
C HIS A 123 17.16 2.62 -8.33
N GLU A 124 17.79 2.21 -7.24
CA GLU A 124 19.25 2.11 -7.09
C GLU A 124 19.61 0.73 -6.56
N ILE A 125 20.69 0.14 -7.07
CA ILE A 125 21.25 -1.08 -6.51
C ILE A 125 22.39 -0.71 -5.59
N TRP A 126 22.26 -1.08 -4.32
CA TRP A 126 23.26 -0.82 -3.29
C TRP A 126 24.10 -2.08 -3.05
N SER A 127 25.42 -1.90 -2.99
CA SER A 127 26.32 -2.95 -2.52
C SER A 127 26.04 -3.28 -1.05
N SER A 128 26.48 -4.45 -0.60
CA SER A 128 26.35 -4.87 0.80
C SER A 128 26.98 -3.85 1.78
N GLU A 129 28.07 -3.17 1.38
CA GLU A 129 28.69 -2.15 2.20
C GLU A 129 27.82 -0.90 2.33
N ARG A 130 27.28 -0.38 1.21
CA ARG A 130 26.37 0.76 1.22
C ARG A 130 25.08 0.46 1.98
N SER A 131 24.56 -0.74 1.83
CA SER A 131 23.35 -1.18 2.54
C SER A 131 23.55 -1.17 4.05
N ARG A 132 24.69 -1.64 4.55
CA ARG A 132 25.02 -1.60 5.98
C ARG A 132 25.10 -0.18 6.54
N GLN A 133 25.64 0.76 5.75
CA GLN A 133 25.73 2.16 6.16
C GLN A 133 24.37 2.85 6.23
N LEU A 134 23.51 2.63 5.23
CA LEU A 134 22.23 3.34 5.09
C LEU A 134 21.06 2.63 5.80
N ALA A 135 21.14 1.34 5.94
CA ALA A 135 20.10 0.51 6.57
C ALA A 135 20.73 -0.55 7.50
N PRO A 136 21.32 -0.14 8.63
CA PRO A 136 22.08 -1.03 9.51
C PRO A 136 21.24 -2.15 10.15
N ALA A 137 19.92 -2.05 10.08
CA ALA A 137 19.01 -3.12 10.52
C ALA A 137 18.94 -4.31 9.56
N LEU A 138 19.47 -4.18 8.33
CA LEU A 138 19.57 -5.30 7.40
C LEU A 138 20.70 -6.23 7.84
N VAL A 139 20.41 -7.55 7.79
CA VAL A 139 21.42 -8.57 8.13
C VAL A 139 22.51 -8.66 7.05
N GLU A 140 23.70 -9.07 7.46
CA GLU A 140 24.87 -9.15 6.56
C GLU A 140 24.66 -10.07 5.34
N SER A 141 23.80 -11.07 5.46
CA SER A 141 23.49 -12.03 4.39
C SER A 141 22.55 -11.49 3.30
N CYS A 142 22.14 -10.22 3.37
CA CYS A 142 21.19 -9.64 2.39
C CYS A 142 21.74 -9.55 0.96
N GLY A 143 23.07 -9.66 0.75
CA GLY A 143 23.67 -9.44 -0.56
C GLY A 143 23.50 -8.00 -1.07
N GLU A 144 23.17 -7.86 -2.35
CA GLU A 144 22.76 -6.57 -2.90
C GLU A 144 21.35 -6.20 -2.43
N VAL A 145 21.08 -4.92 -2.35
CA VAL A 145 19.76 -4.39 -1.98
C VAL A 145 19.33 -3.37 -3.03
N MET A 146 18.13 -3.51 -3.53
CA MET A 146 17.52 -2.52 -4.40
C MET A 146 16.72 -1.53 -3.54
N TRP A 147 17.13 -0.26 -3.55
CA TRP A 147 16.27 0.82 -3.09
C TRP A 147 15.32 1.21 -4.23
N VAL A 148 14.05 1.32 -3.93
CA VAL A 148 12.99 1.69 -4.87
C VAL A 148 12.43 3.03 -4.46
N GLY A 149 12.52 4.03 -5.32
CA GLY A 149 11.90 5.34 -5.12
C GLY A 149 10.38 5.27 -5.35
N GLU A 150 9.65 5.79 -4.39
CA GLU A 150 8.18 5.81 -4.39
C GLU A 150 7.67 7.24 -4.17
#